data_1a9a9aad92b95d7c6f0b2b91cb18dbdb
#
_entry.id   1a9a9aad92b95d7c6f0b2b91cb18dbdb
#
_cell.length_a   1.000
_cell.length_b   1.000
_cell.length_c   1.000
_cell.angle_alpha   90.00
_cell.angle_beta   90.00
_cell.angle_gamma   90.00
#
_symmetry.space_group_name_H-M   'P 1'
#
loop_
_entity.id
_entity.type
_entity.pdbx_description
1 polymer ?
#
loop_
_entity_poly.entity_id
_entity_poly.type
_entity_poly.pdbx_seq_one_letter_code
_entity_poly.pdbx_strand_id
1 'polypeptide(L)' 'MELLDLENIAKREKIDIINFKMNKTKARIINYNGSYIFMDYSKIGTYTEEKCLLAEEIRTLLLWCLLHT' A
#
# COMPACT_ATOMS: atom_id res chain seq x y z
N MET A 1 -10.05 2.99 11.04
CA MET A 1 -9.43 1.72 10.66
C MET A 1 -7.98 1.69 11.14
N GLU A 2 -7.58 0.63 11.79
CA GLU A 2 -6.25 0.52 12.33
C GLU A 2 -5.26 -0.04 11.29
N LEU A 3 -3.97 0.21 11.52
CA LEU A 3 -2.93 -0.29 10.61
C LEU A 3 -2.97 -1.81 10.47
N LEU A 4 -3.20 -2.51 11.58
CA LEU A 4 -3.30 -3.97 11.53
C LEU A 4 -4.44 -4.44 10.64
N ASP A 5 -5.57 -3.72 10.65
CA ASP A 5 -6.70 -4.05 9.78
C ASP A 5 -6.32 -3.89 8.32
N LEU A 6 -5.56 -2.86 7.99
CA LEU A 6 -5.09 -2.62 6.63
C LEU A 6 -4.12 -3.71 6.18
N GLU A 7 -3.22 -4.12 7.07
CA GLU A 7 -2.28 -5.20 6.77
C GLU A 7 -3.01 -6.53 6.57
N ASN A 8 -4.06 -6.78 7.33
CA ASN A 8 -4.88 -7.97 7.18
C ASN A 8 -5.62 -7.98 5.85
N ILE A 9 -6.14 -6.82 5.43
CA ILE A 9 -6.78 -6.67 4.14
C ILE A 9 -5.78 -6.97 3.02
N ALA A 10 -4.57 -6.43 3.13
CA ALA A 10 -3.51 -6.67 2.15
C ALA A 10 -3.19 -8.17 2.04
N LYS A 11 -3.05 -8.86 3.17
CA LYS A 11 -2.81 -10.30 3.18
C LYS A 11 -3.94 -11.07 2.53
N ARG A 12 -5.17 -10.73 2.86
CA ARG A 12 -6.35 -11.38 2.32
C ARG A 12 -6.43 -11.23 0.79
N GLU A 13 -6.07 -10.05 0.29
CA GLU A 13 -6.09 -9.76 -1.14
C GLU A 13 -4.78 -10.09 -1.84
N LYS A 14 -3.85 -10.72 -1.14
CA LYS A 14 -2.55 -11.15 -1.67
C LYS A 14 -1.73 -9.96 -2.20
N ILE A 15 -1.77 -8.87 -1.46
CA ILE A 15 -0.99 -7.66 -1.75
C ILE A 15 0.25 -7.68 -0.87
N ASP A 16 1.42 -7.59 -1.48
CA ASP A 16 2.68 -7.52 -0.75
C ASP A 16 3.04 -6.06 -0.46
N ILE A 17 3.35 -5.78 0.80
CA ILE A 17 3.80 -4.44 1.21
C ILE A 17 5.31 -4.52 1.39
N ILE A 18 6.04 -3.72 0.62
CA ILE A 18 7.50 -3.77 0.56
C ILE A 18 8.09 -2.43 0.98
N ASN A 19 9.09 -2.50 1.86
CA ASN A 19 9.86 -1.32 2.23
C ASN A 19 10.91 -1.07 1.15
N PHE A 20 10.74 0.03 0.41
CA PHE A 20 11.62 0.36 -0.70
C PHE A 20 11.92 1.85 -0.72
N LYS A 21 13.19 2.20 -0.78
CA LYS A 21 13.61 3.59 -0.78
C LYS A 21 13.37 4.22 -2.16
N MET A 22 12.66 5.34 -2.17
CA MET A 22 12.31 6.06 -3.40
C MET A 22 12.76 7.52 -3.32
N ASN A 23 12.96 8.15 -4.49
CA ASN A 23 13.50 9.51 -4.51
C ASN A 23 12.48 10.57 -4.09
N LYS A 24 11.29 10.54 -4.66
CA LYS A 24 10.30 11.62 -4.47
C LYS A 24 8.95 11.12 -3.96
N THR A 25 8.74 9.84 -3.92
CA THR A 25 7.45 9.26 -3.60
C THR A 25 7.52 8.56 -2.24
N LYS A 26 6.44 8.67 -1.46
CA LYS A 26 6.35 7.99 -0.17
C LYS A 26 5.72 6.61 -0.29
N ALA A 27 4.86 6.42 -1.28
CA ALA A 27 4.18 5.15 -1.52
C ALA A 27 3.89 4.99 -3.00
N ARG A 28 3.91 3.75 -3.48
CA ARG A 28 3.66 3.46 -4.89
C ARG A 28 3.07 2.07 -5.07
N ILE A 29 2.16 1.94 -6.02
CA ILE A 29 1.55 0.66 -6.38
C ILE A 29 2.23 0.12 -7.63
N ILE A 30 2.62 -1.15 -7.58
CA ILE A 30 3.13 -1.88 -8.75
C ILE A 30 2.26 -3.13 -8.93
N ASN A 31 1.76 -3.33 -10.13
CA ASN A 31 0.88 -4.44 -10.46
C ASN A 31 1.49 -5.23 -11.63
N TYR A 32 2.40 -6.12 -11.27
CA TYR A 32 3.13 -6.94 -12.25
C TYR A 32 3.40 -8.30 -11.63
N ASN A 33 2.79 -9.33 -12.20
CA ASN A 33 2.85 -10.70 -11.67
C ASN A 33 2.44 -10.78 -10.20
N GLY A 34 1.49 -9.93 -9.83
CA GLY A 34 1.03 -9.80 -8.46
C GLY A 34 0.82 -8.34 -8.14
N SER A 35 0.37 -8.07 -6.93
CA SER A 35 0.09 -6.70 -6.47
C SER A 35 1.06 -6.33 -5.35
N TYR A 36 1.72 -5.20 -5.51
CA TYR A 36 2.73 -4.74 -4.56
C TYR A 36 2.47 -3.30 -4.19
N ILE A 37 2.65 -2.97 -2.91
CA ILE A 37 2.65 -1.59 -2.43
C ILE A 37 4.03 -1.31 -1.88
N PHE A 38 4.76 -0.41 -2.53
CA PHE A 38 6.07 0.02 -2.07
C PHE A 38 5.90 1.22 -1.15
N MET A 39 6.39 1.10 0.08
CA MET A 39 6.32 2.16 1.08
C MET A 39 7.73 2.57 1.46
N ASP A 40 8.04 3.86 1.34
CA ASP A 40 9.33 4.38 1.77
C ASP A 40 9.20 4.89 3.21
N TYR A 41 9.45 3.99 4.15
CA TYR A 41 9.29 4.29 5.57
C TYR A 41 10.26 5.37 6.06
N SER A 42 11.36 5.61 5.34
CA SER A 42 12.30 6.66 5.71
C SER A 42 11.71 8.05 5.55
N LYS A 43 10.68 8.20 4.74
CA LYS A 43 10.00 9.48 4.49
C LYS A 43 8.70 9.62 5.27
N ILE A 44 8.28 8.56 5.96
CA ILE A 44 7.04 8.55 6.72
C ILE A 44 7.37 8.85 8.18
N GLY A 45 6.89 9.98 8.66
CA GLY A 45 7.29 10.48 9.98
C GLY A 45 6.40 10.05 11.13
N THR A 46 5.15 9.66 10.85
CA THR A 46 4.20 9.33 11.91
C THR A 46 3.42 8.08 11.57
N TYR A 47 2.88 7.44 12.62
CA TYR A 47 1.98 6.30 12.49
C TYR A 47 0.72 6.67 11.68
N THR A 48 0.19 7.86 11.94
CA THR A 48 -1.00 8.33 11.24
C THR A 48 -0.75 8.49 9.75
N GLU A 49 0.40 9.02 9.39
CA GLU A 49 0.79 9.16 7.98
C GLU A 49 0.92 7.80 7.30
N GLU A 50 1.58 6.84 7.96
CA GLU A 50 1.73 5.50 7.44
C GLU A 50 0.37 4.85 7.19
N LYS A 51 -0.52 4.95 8.17
CA LYS A 51 -1.86 4.39 8.07
C LYS A 51 -2.65 5.02 6.92
N CYS A 52 -2.61 6.33 6.79
CA CYS A 52 -3.34 7.04 5.74
C CYS A 52 -2.80 6.69 4.35
N LEU A 53 -1.48 6.63 4.19
CA LEU A 53 -0.88 6.28 2.91
C LEU A 53 -1.23 4.84 2.52
N LEU A 54 -1.13 3.91 3.45
CA LEU A 54 -1.42 2.51 3.18
C LEU A 54 -2.90 2.32 2.84
N ALA A 55 -3.80 2.97 3.57
CA ALA A 55 -5.23 2.89 3.31
C ALA A 55 -5.56 3.41 1.91
N GLU A 56 -4.94 4.51 1.51
CA GLU A 56 -5.17 5.12 0.21
C GLU A 56 -4.67 4.22 -0.91
N GLU A 57 -3.49 3.62 -0.76
CA GLU A 57 -2.93 2.73 -1.76
C GLU A 57 -3.73 1.44 -1.89
N ILE A 58 -4.16 0.85 -0.78
CA ILE A 58 -4.99 -0.36 -0.80
C ILE A 58 -6.31 -0.06 -1.49
N ARG A 59 -6.95 1.06 -1.15
CA ARG A 59 -8.20 1.46 -1.76
C ARG A 59 -8.06 1.62 -3.28
N THR A 60 -7.01 2.29 -3.72
CA THR A 60 -6.74 2.51 -5.15
C THR A 60 -6.54 1.17 -5.87
N LEU A 61 -5.78 0.27 -5.26
CA LEU A 61 -5.49 -1.03 -5.86
C LEU A 61 -6.74 -1.89 -5.98
N LEU A 62 -7.58 -1.92 -4.94
CA LEU A 62 -8.83 -2.68 -4.97
C LEU A 62 -9.79 -2.12 -6.01
N LEU A 63 -9.85 -0.80 -6.12
CA LEU A 63 -10.69 -0.15 -7.14
C LEU A 63 -10.20 -0.48 -8.54
N TRP A 64 -8.90 -0.49 -8.74
CA TRP A 64 -8.30 -0.87 -10.02
C TRP A 64 -8.66 -2.31 -10.39
N CYS A 65 -8.54 -3.23 -9.45
CA CYS A 65 -8.91 -4.63 -9.68
C CYS A 65 -10.38 -4.77 -10.05
N LEU A 66 -11.25 -4.01 -9.39
CA LEU A 66 -12.68 -4.05 -9.65
C LEU A 66 -13.01 -3.56 -11.07
N LEU A 67 -12.29 -2.54 -11.54
CA LEU A 67 -12.52 -1.96 -12.86
C LEU A 67 -11.93 -2.80 -13.99
N HIS A 68 -10.97 -3.66 -13.70
CA HIS A 68 -10.23 -4.42 -14.71
C HIS A 68 -10.46 -5.94 -14.62
N THR A 69 -11.50 -6.36 -13.94
CA THR A 69 -11.85 -7.79 -13.88
C THR A 69 -12.66 -8.26 -15.07
#